data_cc248c1e809d2744d43c4abe3f1dac05
#
_entry.id   cc248c1e809d2744d43c4abe3f1dac05
#
_cell.length_a   1.000
_cell.length_b   1.000
_cell.length_c   1.000
_cell.angle_alpha   90.00
_cell.angle_beta   90.00
_cell.angle_gamma   90.00
#
_symmetry.space_group_name_H-M   'P 1'
#
loop_
_entity.id
_entity.type
_entity.pdbx_description
1 polymer ?
#
loop_
_entity_poly.entity_id
_entity_poly.type
_entity_poly.pdbx_seq_one_letter_code
_entity_poly.pdbx_strand_id
1 'polypeptide(L)'
;MVSKDILSFFTKSLGFLALTAFIVTHDCAIVEAAETLKLGFSGASATQLAGYLAVDQKLFDIYGVNVELTQSAGTTMIRALDSGSLHVAIVGGGQALSAYVKGVEVRIISGLINTVPFQLWVKPELSQLKDLKGKLIANTPPGTSLNLANQILLMRVGLDPSKDVKLVAFGRLQLVSQALLSGVVDAALLSSPETLEAKRSGLRMLMDMATPRIPCPFTSVVTSRAALEKFPSSLDRFLRGILHGIKLALTSPELAKKTLSRNMRLTDPEAVEEAYQRAVAIYERLPMVPKEAIETVVKVSTEPPGRNPFGVLDMSILERIDREGFVRALYAVK
;
A
#
# COMPACT_ATOMS: atom_id res chain seq x y z
N MET A 1 -47.05 -90.37 -2.85
CA MET A 1 -45.73 -90.92 -3.20
C MET A 1 -45.06 -89.82 -4.12
N VAL A 2 -44.46 -88.85 -3.52
CA VAL A 2 -43.80 -87.77 -4.23
C VAL A 2 -42.34 -87.75 -3.77
N SER A 3 -41.48 -87.83 -4.76
CA SER A 3 -40.08 -88.18 -4.77
C SER A 3 -39.20 -87.17 -3.93
N LYS A 4 -38.21 -87.81 -3.22
CA LYS A 4 -37.20 -87.18 -2.36
C LYS A 4 -36.10 -86.39 -3.09
N ASP A 5 -36.27 -86.06 -4.37
CA ASP A 5 -35.18 -85.57 -5.21
C ASP A 5 -35.17 -84.06 -5.43
N ILE A 6 -36.02 -83.25 -4.76
CA ILE A 6 -36.04 -81.78 -4.94
C ILE A 6 -35.25 -81.02 -3.82
N LEU A 7 -34.79 -81.78 -2.76
CA LEU A 7 -34.09 -81.12 -1.64
C LEU A 7 -32.55 -81.06 -1.76
N SER A 8 -31.99 -81.68 -2.82
CA SER A 8 -30.52 -81.77 -3.03
C SER A 8 -29.90 -80.71 -3.89
N PHE A 9 -30.69 -79.77 -4.47
CA PHE A 9 -30.18 -78.77 -5.42
C PHE A 9 -30.00 -77.44 -4.81
N PHE A 10 -30.38 -77.19 -3.56
CA PHE A 10 -30.31 -75.88 -2.91
C PHE A 10 -29.15 -75.68 -1.93
N THR A 11 -28.24 -76.64 -1.76
CA THR A 11 -27.17 -76.60 -0.76
C THR A 11 -25.78 -76.49 -1.32
N LYS A 12 -25.57 -76.15 -2.60
CA LYS A 12 -24.22 -75.95 -3.19
C LYS A 12 -24.02 -74.66 -3.96
N SER A 13 -24.65 -73.53 -3.61
CA SER A 13 -24.39 -72.21 -4.21
C SER A 13 -24.36 -71.12 -3.16
N LEU A 14 -23.80 -71.41 -1.95
CA LEU A 14 -23.34 -70.30 -1.05
C LEU A 14 -21.83 -70.19 -1.18
N GLY A 15 -21.38 -69.77 -2.37
CA GLY A 15 -20.03 -69.43 -2.66
C GLY A 15 -19.92 -67.91 -2.74
N PHE A 16 -19.30 -67.32 -1.72
CA PHE A 16 -18.54 -66.16 -1.76
C PHE A 16 -19.02 -64.93 -2.66
N LEU A 17 -19.96 -64.14 -2.16
CA LEU A 17 -20.06 -62.77 -2.54
C LEU A 17 -19.28 -61.95 -1.49
N ALA A 18 -17.97 -61.83 -1.66
CA ALA A 18 -17.17 -60.85 -0.99
C ALA A 18 -17.59 -59.46 -1.50
N LEU A 19 -18.45 -58.80 -0.76
CA LEU A 19 -18.84 -57.43 -0.99
C LEU A 19 -17.65 -56.55 -0.60
N THR A 20 -16.74 -56.30 -1.56
CA THR A 20 -15.73 -55.26 -1.44
C THR A 20 -16.45 -53.93 -1.37
N ALA A 21 -16.74 -53.45 -0.17
CA ALA A 21 -17.13 -52.08 0.08
C ALA A 21 -15.92 -51.19 -0.26
N PHE A 22 -15.93 -50.65 -1.47
CA PHE A 22 -15.01 -49.59 -1.86
C PHE A 22 -15.44 -48.33 -1.08
N ILE A 23 -14.84 -48.13 0.10
CA ILE A 23 -14.96 -46.87 0.83
C ILE A 23 -14.25 -45.85 -0.02
N VAL A 24 -14.99 -45.17 -0.89
CA VAL A 24 -14.57 -43.92 -1.51
C VAL A 24 -14.52 -42.88 -0.38
N THR A 25 -13.38 -42.77 0.26
CA THR A 25 -13.08 -41.59 1.09
C THR A 25 -13.11 -40.39 0.15
N HIS A 26 -14.28 -39.75 0.07
CA HIS A 26 -14.34 -38.42 -0.42
C HIS A 26 -13.51 -37.59 0.57
N ASP A 27 -12.27 -37.27 0.20
CA ASP A 27 -11.59 -36.13 0.77
C ASP A 27 -12.49 -34.90 0.49
N CYS A 28 -13.40 -34.68 1.42
CA CYS A 28 -14.15 -33.45 1.49
C CYS A 28 -13.08 -32.40 1.84
N ALA A 29 -12.42 -31.87 0.81
CA ALA A 29 -11.63 -30.67 0.97
C ALA A 29 -12.60 -29.67 1.57
N ILE A 30 -12.44 -29.41 2.87
CA ILE A 30 -13.12 -28.32 3.55
C ILE A 30 -12.69 -27.09 2.75
N VAL A 31 -13.56 -26.62 1.86
CA VAL A 31 -13.41 -25.29 1.24
C VAL A 31 -13.58 -24.33 2.40
N GLU A 32 -12.45 -24.01 3.03
CA GLU A 32 -12.39 -22.99 4.05
C GLU A 32 -12.99 -21.73 3.42
N ALA A 33 -14.14 -21.29 3.95
CA ALA A 33 -14.83 -20.12 3.43
C ALA A 33 -13.81 -18.98 3.37
N ALA A 34 -13.63 -18.39 2.18
CA ALA A 34 -12.63 -17.34 1.98
C ALA A 34 -12.85 -16.23 3.03
N GLU A 35 -11.87 -16.08 3.93
CA GLU A 35 -11.95 -15.05 4.97
C GLU A 35 -12.03 -13.68 4.33
N THR A 36 -12.89 -12.82 4.88
CA THR A 36 -13.04 -11.44 4.40
C THR A 36 -12.14 -10.51 5.19
N LEU A 37 -11.17 -9.88 4.51
CA LEU A 37 -10.35 -8.81 5.07
C LEU A 37 -11.00 -7.46 4.84
N LYS A 38 -11.12 -6.65 5.90
CA LYS A 38 -11.54 -5.24 5.79
C LYS A 38 -10.32 -4.40 5.42
N LEU A 39 -10.32 -3.90 4.18
CA LEU A 39 -9.23 -3.13 3.58
C LEU A 39 -9.53 -1.64 3.57
N GLY A 40 -8.61 -0.83 4.09
CA GLY A 40 -8.68 0.62 4.05
C GLY A 40 -7.73 1.26 3.04
N PHE A 41 -8.19 2.33 2.35
CA PHE A 41 -7.36 3.20 1.50
C PHE A 41 -7.34 4.64 2.04
N SER A 42 -6.15 5.24 2.15
CA SER A 42 -5.97 6.61 2.64
C SER A 42 -6.09 7.67 1.52
N GLY A 43 -7.25 7.78 0.91
CA GLY A 43 -7.51 8.78 -0.14
C GLY A 43 -7.11 8.33 -1.55
N ALA A 44 -7.28 9.22 -2.55
CA ALA A 44 -6.93 8.96 -3.94
C ALA A 44 -5.52 9.48 -4.25
N SER A 45 -4.62 8.58 -4.69
CA SER A 45 -3.23 8.92 -5.04
C SER A 45 -2.67 7.91 -6.04
N ALA A 46 -1.83 8.36 -6.95
CA ALA A 46 -1.11 7.50 -7.89
C ALA A 46 -0.19 6.48 -7.19
N THR A 47 0.27 6.78 -5.97
CA THR A 47 1.09 5.87 -5.16
C THR A 47 0.34 4.62 -4.68
N GLN A 48 -0.99 4.59 -4.83
CA GLN A 48 -1.85 3.45 -4.47
C GLN A 48 -2.23 2.58 -5.69
N LEU A 49 -1.69 2.85 -6.87
CA LEU A 49 -2.03 2.19 -8.12
C LEU A 49 -2.02 0.65 -8.02
N ALA A 50 -1.04 0.06 -7.35
CA ALA A 50 -0.98 -1.39 -7.17
C ALA A 50 -2.20 -1.95 -6.42
N GLY A 51 -2.64 -1.23 -5.38
CA GLY A 51 -3.86 -1.57 -4.62
C GLY A 51 -5.12 -1.41 -5.46
N TYR A 52 -5.22 -0.33 -6.23
CA TYR A 52 -6.35 -0.12 -7.16
C TYR A 52 -6.43 -1.22 -8.21
N LEU A 53 -5.30 -1.59 -8.81
CA LEU A 53 -5.24 -2.70 -9.78
C LEU A 53 -5.65 -4.02 -9.12
N ALA A 54 -5.20 -4.28 -7.90
CA ALA A 54 -5.56 -5.50 -7.18
C ALA A 54 -7.08 -5.61 -6.94
N VAL A 55 -7.74 -4.50 -6.60
CA VAL A 55 -9.20 -4.44 -6.45
C VAL A 55 -9.90 -4.55 -7.80
N ASP A 56 -9.53 -3.70 -8.77
CA ASP A 56 -10.21 -3.54 -10.05
C ASP A 56 -10.14 -4.81 -10.91
N GLN A 57 -9.03 -5.55 -10.83
CA GLN A 57 -8.80 -6.80 -11.54
C GLN A 57 -9.15 -8.04 -10.70
N LYS A 58 -9.79 -7.86 -9.53
CA LYS A 58 -10.17 -8.94 -8.61
C LYS A 58 -9.02 -9.87 -8.26
N LEU A 59 -7.80 -9.32 -8.11
CA LEU A 59 -6.62 -10.13 -7.86
C LEU A 59 -6.69 -10.83 -6.49
N PHE A 60 -7.36 -10.23 -5.52
CA PHE A 60 -7.57 -10.84 -4.22
C PHE A 60 -8.40 -12.13 -4.32
N ASP A 61 -9.45 -12.12 -5.15
CA ASP A 61 -10.29 -13.31 -5.41
C ASP A 61 -9.47 -14.43 -6.06
N ILE A 62 -8.55 -14.08 -7.00
CA ILE A 62 -7.64 -15.03 -7.66
C ILE A 62 -6.78 -15.76 -6.63
N TYR A 63 -6.37 -15.09 -5.55
CA TYR A 63 -5.59 -15.67 -4.46
C TYR A 63 -6.43 -16.20 -3.31
N GLY A 64 -7.76 -16.22 -3.44
CA GLY A 64 -8.68 -16.83 -2.48
C GLY A 64 -8.85 -16.03 -1.19
N VAL A 65 -8.85 -14.70 -1.25
CA VAL A 65 -9.19 -13.81 -0.15
C VAL A 65 -10.20 -12.74 -0.60
N ASN A 66 -11.29 -12.59 0.16
CA ASN A 66 -12.27 -11.53 -0.07
C ASN A 66 -11.81 -10.23 0.60
N VAL A 67 -12.18 -9.08 0.02
CA VAL A 67 -11.89 -7.77 0.63
C VAL A 67 -13.14 -6.89 0.66
N GLU A 68 -13.39 -6.27 1.81
CA GLU A 68 -14.36 -5.19 1.97
C GLU A 68 -13.63 -3.85 2.03
N LEU A 69 -14.02 -2.89 1.19
CA LEU A 69 -13.30 -1.64 1.01
C LEU A 69 -13.87 -0.52 1.86
N THR A 70 -12.97 0.23 2.51
CA THR A 70 -13.28 1.48 3.21
C THR A 70 -12.26 2.55 2.83
N GLN A 71 -12.71 3.79 2.66
CA GLN A 71 -11.84 4.93 2.41
C GLN A 71 -11.99 5.97 3.52
N SER A 72 -10.86 6.43 4.08
CA SER A 72 -10.83 7.45 5.13
C SER A 72 -9.45 8.12 5.21
N ALA A 73 -9.29 9.08 6.14
CA ALA A 73 -7.98 9.66 6.43
C ALA A 73 -7.04 8.63 7.06
N GLY A 74 -5.72 8.69 6.75
CA GLY A 74 -4.73 7.73 7.23
C GLY A 74 -4.68 7.58 8.75
N THR A 75 -4.80 8.68 9.50
CA THR A 75 -4.85 8.65 10.98
C THR A 75 -6.08 7.94 11.52
N THR A 76 -7.22 8.04 10.84
CA THR A 76 -8.44 7.29 11.17
C THR A 76 -8.26 5.81 10.91
N MET A 77 -7.58 5.44 9.82
CA MET A 77 -7.30 4.04 9.51
C MET A 77 -6.36 3.38 10.50
N ILE A 78 -5.34 4.08 10.98
CA ILE A 78 -4.45 3.56 12.03
C ILE A 78 -5.24 3.23 13.30
N ARG A 79 -6.18 4.11 13.71
CA ARG A 79 -7.08 3.82 14.85
C ARG A 79 -8.02 2.64 14.56
N ALA A 80 -8.51 2.51 13.33
CA ALA A 80 -9.37 1.42 12.92
C ALA A 80 -8.64 0.06 12.89
N LEU A 81 -7.35 0.04 12.55
CA LEU A 81 -6.48 -1.14 12.67
C LEU A 81 -6.27 -1.53 14.13
N ASP A 82 -6.01 -0.55 15.01
CA ASP A 82 -5.79 -0.76 16.43
C ASP A 82 -7.04 -1.35 17.14
N SER A 83 -8.22 -0.83 16.78
CA SER A 83 -9.51 -1.32 17.31
C SER A 83 -9.99 -2.63 16.68
N GLY A 84 -9.32 -3.14 15.64
CA GLY A 84 -9.75 -4.33 14.87
C GLY A 84 -10.95 -4.09 13.95
N SER A 85 -11.41 -2.85 13.77
CA SER A 85 -12.48 -2.52 12.81
C SER A 85 -11.99 -2.52 11.35
N LEU A 86 -10.67 -2.42 11.12
CA LEU A 86 -9.98 -2.78 9.88
C LEU A 86 -8.96 -3.90 10.15
N HIS A 87 -8.69 -4.73 9.15
CA HIS A 87 -7.68 -5.78 9.22
C HIS A 87 -6.38 -5.37 8.53
N VAL A 88 -6.47 -4.62 7.43
CA VAL A 88 -5.34 -4.15 6.64
C VAL A 88 -5.64 -2.77 6.04
N ALA A 89 -4.62 -1.93 5.88
CA ALA A 89 -4.76 -0.62 5.25
C ALA A 89 -3.57 -0.30 4.35
N ILE A 90 -3.83 0.38 3.22
CA ILE A 90 -2.81 1.03 2.41
C ILE A 90 -2.76 2.50 2.83
N VAL A 91 -1.73 2.86 3.58
CA VAL A 91 -1.63 4.12 4.31
C VAL A 91 -0.18 4.59 4.41
N GLY A 92 0.07 5.81 4.85
CA GLY A 92 1.43 6.30 5.07
C GLY A 92 2.18 5.50 6.14
N GLY A 93 3.31 4.88 5.79
CA GLY A 93 4.14 4.14 6.73
C GLY A 93 4.72 5.01 7.84
N GLY A 94 5.01 6.30 7.55
CA GLY A 94 5.41 7.26 8.58
C GLY A 94 4.32 7.49 9.63
N GLN A 95 3.04 7.43 9.23
CA GLN A 95 1.91 7.50 10.18
C GLN A 95 1.83 6.24 11.05
N ALA A 96 2.06 5.07 10.45
CA ALA A 96 2.12 3.80 11.19
C ALA A 96 3.28 3.80 12.19
N LEU A 97 4.47 4.26 11.78
CA LEU A 97 5.62 4.39 12.65
C LEU A 97 5.35 5.35 13.82
N SER A 98 4.77 6.54 13.54
CA SER A 98 4.41 7.51 14.57
C SER A 98 3.42 6.95 15.60
N ALA A 99 2.43 6.18 15.15
CA ALA A 99 1.49 5.50 16.04
C ALA A 99 2.16 4.37 16.83
N TYR A 100 2.99 3.58 16.16
CA TYR A 100 3.71 2.47 16.77
C TYR A 100 4.60 2.94 17.92
N VAL A 101 5.42 3.97 17.74
CA VAL A 101 6.31 4.48 18.80
C VAL A 101 5.55 5.08 20.00
N LYS A 102 4.27 5.43 19.80
CA LYS A 102 3.33 5.89 20.84
C LYS A 102 2.54 4.75 21.50
N GLY A 103 2.83 3.49 21.20
CA GLY A 103 2.22 2.33 21.86
C GLY A 103 1.18 1.56 21.04
N VAL A 104 0.78 2.04 19.85
CA VAL A 104 -0.21 1.35 18.99
C VAL A 104 0.40 0.08 18.39
N GLU A 105 -0.32 -1.05 18.45
CA GLU A 105 0.20 -2.35 17.99
C GLU A 105 -0.06 -2.59 16.50
N VAL A 106 0.48 -1.71 15.65
CA VAL A 106 0.46 -1.84 14.18
C VAL A 106 1.80 -2.31 13.65
N ARG A 107 1.77 -2.94 12.46
CA ARG A 107 2.96 -3.42 11.73
C ARG A 107 2.87 -3.02 10.26
N ILE A 108 4.00 -2.61 9.70
CA ILE A 108 4.18 -2.45 8.26
C ILE A 108 4.62 -3.80 7.72
N ILE A 109 3.83 -4.39 6.82
CA ILE A 109 4.09 -5.70 6.20
C ILE A 109 4.54 -5.61 4.74
N SER A 110 4.49 -4.39 4.15
CA SER A 110 5.06 -4.09 2.83
C SER A 110 5.17 -2.57 2.64
N GLY A 111 6.24 -2.11 1.99
CA GLY A 111 6.43 -0.71 1.60
C GLY A 111 6.20 -0.51 0.12
N LEU A 112 4.98 -0.21 -0.30
CA LEU A 112 4.66 -0.04 -1.72
C LEU A 112 5.47 1.07 -2.37
N ILE A 113 5.69 2.16 -1.65
CA ILE A 113 6.53 3.29 -2.04
C ILE A 113 7.48 3.61 -0.89
N ASN A 114 8.76 3.39 -1.12
CA ASN A 114 9.83 3.60 -0.13
C ASN A 114 10.65 4.88 -0.36
N THR A 115 10.07 5.85 -1.05
CA THR A 115 10.67 7.17 -1.29
C THR A 115 9.62 8.26 -1.21
N VAL A 116 10.06 9.52 -1.07
CA VAL A 116 9.16 10.69 -1.05
C VAL A 116 8.74 11.03 -2.48
N PRO A 117 7.44 10.90 -2.86
CA PRO A 117 6.99 11.02 -4.26
C PRO A 117 6.64 12.45 -4.70
N PHE A 118 7.06 13.46 -3.92
CA PHE A 118 6.71 14.85 -4.18
C PHE A 118 7.76 15.61 -4.98
N GLN A 119 7.30 16.67 -5.64
CA GLN A 119 8.14 17.71 -6.22
C GLN A 119 7.95 19.03 -5.46
N LEU A 120 9.04 19.73 -5.22
CA LEU A 120 9.02 21.09 -4.67
C LEU A 120 8.77 22.09 -5.79
N TRP A 121 7.63 22.75 -5.74
CA TRP A 121 7.24 23.83 -6.64
C TRP A 121 7.22 25.15 -5.91
N VAL A 122 7.68 26.21 -6.59
CA VAL A 122 7.86 27.53 -6.01
C VAL A 122 7.44 28.63 -7.00
N LYS A 123 7.24 29.83 -6.49
CA LYS A 123 7.09 31.01 -7.31
C LYS A 123 8.31 31.22 -8.20
N PRO A 124 8.16 31.79 -9.41
CA PRO A 124 9.23 31.87 -10.41
C PRO A 124 10.50 32.64 -9.96
N GLU A 125 10.37 33.59 -9.03
CA GLU A 125 11.47 34.37 -8.47
C GLU A 125 12.40 33.57 -7.56
N LEU A 126 11.95 32.40 -7.01
CA LEU A 126 12.79 31.54 -6.22
C LEU A 126 13.55 30.59 -7.15
N SER A 127 14.87 30.61 -7.11
CA SER A 127 15.72 29.90 -8.07
C SER A 127 16.58 28.80 -7.44
N GLN A 128 16.72 28.80 -6.12
CA GLN A 128 17.58 27.88 -5.37
C GLN A 128 16.91 27.45 -4.08
N LEU A 129 17.29 26.27 -3.57
CA LEU A 129 16.74 25.72 -2.33
C LEU A 129 16.96 26.62 -1.10
N LYS A 130 18.08 27.36 -1.06
CA LYS A 130 18.36 28.34 0.02
C LYS A 130 17.37 29.50 0.06
N ASP A 131 16.72 29.82 -1.08
CA ASP A 131 15.73 30.90 -1.16
C ASP A 131 14.44 30.58 -0.38
N LEU A 132 14.28 29.33 0.08
CA LEU A 132 13.18 28.95 0.96
C LEU A 132 13.26 29.59 2.36
N LYS A 133 14.45 30.08 2.78
CA LYS A 133 14.60 30.72 4.10
C LYS A 133 13.72 31.97 4.18
N GLY A 134 12.93 32.05 5.26
CA GLY A 134 11.96 33.12 5.51
C GLY A 134 10.66 33.02 4.72
N LYS A 135 10.47 31.98 3.89
CA LYS A 135 9.31 31.83 3.01
C LYS A 135 8.13 31.10 3.67
N LEU A 136 6.95 31.34 3.09
CA LEU A 136 5.73 30.61 3.43
C LEU A 136 5.68 29.32 2.62
N ILE A 137 5.69 28.18 3.29
CA ILE A 137 5.62 26.86 2.64
C ILE A 137 4.28 26.21 3.01
N ALA A 138 3.54 25.76 2.00
CA ALA A 138 2.30 25.06 2.22
C ALA A 138 2.55 23.70 2.89
N ASN A 139 1.72 23.37 3.86
CA ASN A 139 1.80 22.15 4.66
C ASN A 139 0.40 21.55 4.87
N THR A 140 0.34 20.40 5.49
CA THR A 140 -0.87 19.80 6.03
C THR A 140 -0.69 19.57 7.55
N PRO A 141 -1.74 19.25 8.31
CA PRO A 141 -1.62 19.07 9.75
C PRO A 141 -0.50 18.11 10.17
N PRO A 142 0.09 18.30 11.36
CA PRO A 142 1.11 17.40 11.89
C PRO A 142 0.67 15.93 11.87
N GLY A 143 1.62 15.02 11.58
CA GLY A 143 1.38 13.59 11.49
C GLY A 143 0.84 13.11 10.14
N THR A 144 0.67 13.99 9.15
CA THR A 144 0.31 13.61 7.77
C THR A 144 1.55 13.35 6.92
N SER A 145 1.38 12.65 5.79
CA SER A 145 2.50 12.33 4.89
C SER A 145 3.15 13.56 4.25
N LEU A 146 2.37 14.60 3.92
CA LEU A 146 2.93 15.85 3.39
C LEU A 146 3.70 16.63 4.46
N ASN A 147 3.21 16.68 5.69
CA ASN A 147 3.95 17.28 6.80
C ASN A 147 5.30 16.58 7.01
N LEU A 148 5.32 15.25 7.01
CA LEU A 148 6.56 14.46 7.08
C LEU A 148 7.50 14.80 5.91
N ALA A 149 6.97 14.88 4.68
CA ALA A 149 7.77 15.19 3.50
C ALA A 149 8.38 16.60 3.57
N ASN A 150 7.65 17.60 4.08
CA ASN A 150 8.19 18.94 4.33
C ASN A 150 9.33 18.94 5.36
N GLN A 151 9.19 18.18 6.45
CA GLN A 151 10.26 18.02 7.44
C GLN A 151 11.52 17.38 6.85
N ILE A 152 11.34 16.31 6.05
CA ILE A 152 12.44 15.65 5.34
C ILE A 152 13.12 16.60 4.36
N LEU A 153 12.35 17.36 3.57
CA LEU A 153 12.88 18.37 2.65
C LEU A 153 13.74 19.39 3.38
N LEU A 154 13.17 20.03 4.42
CA LEU A 154 13.82 21.12 5.14
C LEU A 154 15.09 20.65 5.85
N MET A 155 15.06 19.50 6.52
CA MET A 155 16.25 18.89 7.09
C MET A 155 17.34 18.66 6.04
N ARG A 156 16.96 18.15 4.86
CA ARG A 156 17.90 17.82 3.79
C ARG A 156 18.58 19.06 3.19
N VAL A 157 17.89 20.18 3.16
CA VAL A 157 18.43 21.46 2.68
C VAL A 157 19.05 22.33 3.79
N GLY A 158 19.15 21.78 5.01
CA GLY A 158 19.79 22.44 6.16
C GLY A 158 18.96 23.57 6.77
N LEU A 159 17.63 23.55 6.61
CA LEU A 159 16.71 24.53 7.18
C LEU A 159 15.94 23.93 8.37
N ASP A 160 15.84 24.68 9.46
CA ASP A 160 15.02 24.33 10.62
C ASP A 160 13.55 24.67 10.33
N PRO A 161 12.64 23.65 10.33
CA PRO A 161 11.22 23.88 10.01
C PRO A 161 10.51 24.83 11.00
N SER A 162 11.05 25.01 12.21
CA SER A 162 10.44 25.85 13.24
C SER A 162 10.97 27.30 13.27
N LYS A 163 12.12 27.56 12.62
CA LYS A 163 12.83 28.85 12.69
C LYS A 163 13.08 29.50 11.35
N ASP A 164 13.44 28.67 10.35
CA ASP A 164 13.92 29.20 9.06
C ASP A 164 12.81 29.40 8.02
N VAL A 165 11.64 28.81 8.23
CA VAL A 165 10.49 28.90 7.31
C VAL A 165 9.19 29.04 8.10
N LYS A 166 8.11 29.44 7.41
CA LYS A 166 6.76 29.41 8.01
C LYS A 166 5.91 28.35 7.32
N LEU A 167 5.65 27.24 7.99
CA LEU A 167 4.76 26.19 7.53
C LEU A 167 3.31 26.60 7.74
N VAL A 168 2.53 26.74 6.66
CA VAL A 168 1.10 27.11 6.68
C VAL A 168 0.27 25.85 6.41
N ALA A 169 -0.48 25.40 7.41
CA ALA A 169 -1.25 24.16 7.31
C ALA A 169 -2.58 24.36 6.59
N PHE A 170 -2.83 23.53 5.59
CA PHE A 170 -4.09 23.38 4.86
C PHE A 170 -4.65 21.97 5.11
N GLY A 171 -5.99 21.84 5.13
CA GLY A 171 -6.64 20.58 5.54
C GLY A 171 -6.42 19.39 4.58
N ARG A 172 -6.08 19.66 3.31
CA ARG A 172 -5.91 18.63 2.25
C ARG A 172 -5.02 19.12 1.11
N LEU A 173 -4.49 18.17 0.32
CA LEU A 173 -3.51 18.43 -0.73
C LEU A 173 -4.01 19.40 -1.81
N GLN A 174 -5.30 19.34 -2.20
CA GLN A 174 -5.89 20.24 -3.17
C GLN A 174 -5.84 21.74 -2.71
N LEU A 175 -5.99 21.98 -1.41
CA LEU A 175 -5.85 23.33 -0.86
C LEU A 175 -4.40 23.80 -0.82
N VAL A 176 -3.44 22.86 -0.69
CA VAL A 176 -1.99 23.15 -0.78
C VAL A 176 -1.63 23.66 -2.18
N SER A 177 -2.08 22.98 -3.24
CA SER A 177 -1.83 23.43 -4.62
C SER A 177 -2.49 24.76 -4.91
N GLN A 178 -3.75 24.95 -4.53
CA GLN A 178 -4.49 26.21 -4.69
C GLN A 178 -3.80 27.39 -3.99
N ALA A 179 -3.26 27.18 -2.79
CA ALA A 179 -2.55 28.22 -2.04
C ALA A 179 -1.28 28.66 -2.75
N LEU A 180 -0.55 27.75 -3.40
CA LEU A 180 0.62 28.08 -4.20
C LEU A 180 0.22 28.80 -5.50
N LEU A 181 -0.77 28.27 -6.22
CA LEU A 181 -1.26 28.86 -7.48
C LEU A 181 -1.82 30.27 -7.31
N SER A 182 -2.50 30.53 -6.20
CA SER A 182 -3.03 31.86 -5.87
C SER A 182 -2.00 32.80 -5.24
N GLY A 183 -0.75 32.34 -5.02
CA GLY A 183 0.31 33.15 -4.43
C GLY A 183 0.21 33.38 -2.92
N VAL A 184 -0.69 32.69 -2.21
CA VAL A 184 -0.84 32.76 -0.74
C VAL A 184 0.41 32.22 -0.04
N VAL A 185 1.06 31.22 -0.64
CA VAL A 185 2.35 30.68 -0.19
C VAL A 185 3.39 30.80 -1.27
N ASP A 186 4.67 30.69 -0.91
CA ASP A 186 5.80 30.85 -1.83
C ASP A 186 6.28 29.50 -2.40
N ALA A 187 6.02 28.42 -1.69
CA ALA A 187 6.46 27.08 -2.04
C ALA A 187 5.46 26.02 -1.56
N ALA A 188 5.42 24.89 -2.28
CA ALA A 188 4.65 23.73 -1.90
C ALA A 188 5.28 22.43 -2.44
N LEU A 189 5.13 21.35 -1.69
CA LEU A 189 5.33 20.00 -2.20
C LEU A 189 4.04 19.52 -2.87
N LEU A 190 4.13 19.20 -4.16
CA LEU A 190 3.02 18.73 -4.98
C LEU A 190 3.30 17.33 -5.54
N SER A 191 2.23 16.62 -5.85
CA SER A 191 2.26 15.36 -6.60
C SER A 191 1.34 15.47 -7.82
N SER A 192 1.40 14.53 -8.74
CA SER A 192 0.45 14.49 -9.85
C SER A 192 -0.98 14.25 -9.33
N PRO A 193 -1.99 14.95 -9.85
CA PRO A 193 -1.98 15.81 -11.04
C PRO A 193 -1.62 17.29 -10.80
N GLU A 194 -1.50 17.75 -9.56
CA GLU A 194 -1.29 19.17 -9.21
C GLU A 194 0.03 19.72 -9.77
N THR A 195 1.04 18.87 -10.00
CA THR A 195 2.31 19.21 -10.65
C THR A 195 2.14 19.73 -12.08
N LEU A 196 1.20 19.16 -12.83
CA LEU A 196 0.90 19.60 -14.19
C LEU A 196 0.28 21.00 -14.22
N GLU A 197 -0.64 21.26 -13.29
CA GLU A 197 -1.26 22.58 -13.15
C GLU A 197 -0.22 23.63 -12.74
N ALA A 198 0.66 23.32 -11.80
CA ALA A 198 1.76 24.18 -11.38
C ALA A 198 2.68 24.52 -12.57
N LYS A 199 3.03 23.53 -13.39
CA LYS A 199 3.83 23.73 -14.62
C LYS A 199 3.12 24.65 -15.62
N ARG A 200 1.85 24.43 -15.89
CA ARG A 200 1.04 25.23 -16.83
C ARG A 200 0.84 26.67 -16.34
N SER A 201 0.87 26.88 -15.04
CA SER A 201 0.77 28.21 -14.41
C SER A 201 2.10 28.98 -14.32
N GLY A 202 3.19 28.45 -14.90
CA GLY A 202 4.49 29.11 -14.92
C GLY A 202 5.27 29.04 -13.61
N LEU A 203 4.84 28.22 -12.65
CA LEU A 203 5.60 27.95 -11.42
C LEU A 203 6.88 27.17 -11.75
N ARG A 204 7.86 27.25 -10.86
CA ARG A 204 9.15 26.58 -11.02
C ARG A 204 9.27 25.34 -10.15
N MET A 205 9.67 24.21 -10.73
CA MET A 205 10.09 23.06 -9.98
C MET A 205 11.56 23.22 -9.56
N LEU A 206 11.84 23.25 -8.26
CA LEU A 206 13.22 23.32 -7.72
C LEU A 206 13.81 21.94 -7.43
N MET A 207 13.00 20.96 -7.07
CA MET A 207 13.49 19.64 -6.68
C MET A 207 12.43 18.59 -6.92
N ASP A 208 12.83 17.46 -7.52
CA ASP A 208 12.06 16.21 -7.47
C ASP A 208 12.64 15.32 -6.36
N MET A 209 11.89 15.11 -5.30
CA MET A 209 12.34 14.32 -4.15
C MET A 209 12.38 12.81 -4.44
N ALA A 210 11.68 12.36 -5.49
CA ALA A 210 11.69 10.97 -5.90
C ALA A 210 12.99 10.57 -6.63
N THR A 211 13.62 11.50 -7.35
CA THR A 211 14.82 11.23 -8.16
C THR A 211 16.03 10.77 -7.33
N PRO A 212 16.39 11.41 -6.18
CA PRO A 212 17.44 10.92 -5.30
C PRO A 212 17.00 9.72 -4.45
N ARG A 213 15.78 9.20 -4.63
CA ARG A 213 15.19 8.09 -3.87
C ARG A 213 15.40 8.25 -2.36
N ILE A 214 14.93 9.39 -1.80
CA ILE A 214 15.03 9.66 -0.37
C ILE A 214 14.29 8.56 0.40
N PRO A 215 14.97 7.72 1.19
CA PRO A 215 14.33 6.60 1.87
C PRO A 215 13.23 7.09 2.82
N CYS A 216 11.99 6.63 2.62
CA CYS A 216 10.85 6.94 3.46
C CYS A 216 9.74 5.91 3.20
N PRO A 217 9.14 5.28 4.22
CA PRO A 217 8.03 4.36 4.03
C PRO A 217 6.76 5.18 3.74
N PHE A 218 6.68 5.72 2.50
CA PHE A 218 5.68 6.73 2.15
C PHE A 218 4.29 6.13 1.99
N THR A 219 4.16 5.07 1.20
CA THR A 219 2.91 4.30 1.06
C THR A 219 3.20 2.85 1.43
N SER A 220 2.50 2.33 2.42
CA SER A 220 2.76 1.02 2.99
C SER A 220 1.47 0.22 3.19
N VAL A 221 1.59 -1.09 3.16
CA VAL A 221 0.57 -2.00 3.67
C VAL A 221 0.79 -2.15 5.16
N VAL A 222 -0.21 -1.78 5.93
CA VAL A 222 -0.18 -1.77 7.39
C VAL A 222 -1.30 -2.66 7.94
N THR A 223 -0.99 -3.43 8.95
CA THR A 223 -1.95 -4.28 9.67
C THR A 223 -1.74 -4.15 11.17
N SER A 224 -2.63 -4.70 12.01
CA SER A 224 -2.40 -4.79 13.44
C SER A 224 -1.71 -6.11 13.81
N ARG A 225 -1.05 -6.14 14.97
CA ARG A 225 -0.49 -7.38 15.52
C ARG A 225 -1.56 -8.47 15.69
N ALA A 226 -2.73 -8.08 16.20
CA ALA A 226 -3.86 -9.00 16.36
C ALA A 226 -4.34 -9.59 15.02
N ALA A 227 -4.35 -8.78 13.94
CA ALA A 227 -4.72 -9.28 12.61
C ALA A 227 -3.64 -10.21 12.03
N LEU A 228 -2.34 -9.96 12.28
CA LEU A 228 -1.25 -10.88 11.90
C LEU A 228 -1.40 -12.25 12.56
N GLU A 229 -1.78 -12.28 13.84
CA GLU A 229 -1.98 -13.51 14.59
C GLU A 229 -3.26 -14.25 14.16
N LYS A 230 -4.33 -13.51 13.84
CA LYS A 230 -5.64 -14.08 13.51
C LYS A 230 -5.79 -14.50 12.05
N PHE A 231 -5.21 -13.74 11.11
CA PHE A 231 -5.43 -13.87 9.65
C PHE A 231 -4.13 -14.10 8.86
N PRO A 232 -3.14 -14.90 9.31
CA PRO A 232 -1.83 -14.98 8.66
C PRO A 232 -1.92 -15.46 7.21
N SER A 233 -2.77 -16.46 6.93
CA SER A 233 -2.98 -17.00 5.58
C SER A 233 -3.68 -16.01 4.66
N SER A 234 -4.66 -15.27 5.16
CA SER A 234 -5.38 -14.26 4.37
C SER A 234 -4.51 -13.05 4.07
N LEU A 235 -3.62 -12.65 4.98
CA LEU A 235 -2.64 -11.59 4.74
C LEU A 235 -1.55 -12.02 3.73
N ASP A 236 -1.14 -13.30 3.71
CA ASP A 236 -0.27 -13.85 2.67
C ASP A 236 -0.93 -13.74 1.29
N ARG A 237 -2.15 -14.26 1.15
CA ARG A 237 -2.94 -14.20 -0.07
C ARG A 237 -3.18 -12.75 -0.53
N PHE A 238 -3.46 -11.86 0.41
CA PHE A 238 -3.61 -10.43 0.16
C PHE A 238 -2.32 -9.81 -0.42
N LEU A 239 -1.15 -10.09 0.19
CA LEU A 239 0.13 -9.58 -0.32
C LEU A 239 0.46 -10.14 -1.70
N ARG A 240 0.11 -11.39 -2.03
CA ARG A 240 0.23 -11.93 -3.41
C ARG A 240 -0.63 -11.13 -4.39
N GLY A 241 -1.85 -10.76 -4.02
CA GLY A 241 -2.70 -9.86 -4.82
C GLY A 241 -2.06 -8.50 -5.05
N ILE A 242 -1.47 -7.91 -4.01
CA ILE A 242 -0.72 -6.64 -4.11
C ILE A 242 0.49 -6.75 -5.04
N LEU A 243 1.31 -7.81 -4.89
CA LEU A 243 2.47 -8.06 -5.76
C LEU A 243 2.07 -8.22 -7.23
N HIS A 244 0.94 -8.87 -7.49
CA HIS A 244 0.38 -8.97 -8.83
C HIS A 244 -0.10 -7.59 -9.33
N GLY A 245 -0.71 -6.78 -8.48
CA GLY A 245 -1.05 -5.39 -8.80
C GLY A 245 0.18 -4.55 -9.17
N ILE A 246 1.32 -4.72 -8.46
CA ILE A 246 2.60 -4.08 -8.82
C ILE A 246 3.06 -4.57 -10.20
N LYS A 247 3.01 -5.88 -10.47
CA LYS A 247 3.35 -6.39 -11.81
C LYS A 247 2.51 -5.71 -12.90
N LEU A 248 1.19 -5.68 -12.73
CA LEU A 248 0.30 -5.04 -13.72
C LEU A 248 0.60 -3.55 -13.88
N ALA A 249 0.90 -2.84 -12.80
CA ALA A 249 1.34 -1.44 -12.89
C ALA A 249 2.58 -1.28 -13.77
N LEU A 250 3.56 -2.18 -13.64
CA LEU A 250 4.85 -2.11 -14.34
C LEU A 250 4.79 -2.66 -15.78
N THR A 251 3.85 -3.58 -16.09
CA THR A 251 3.86 -4.31 -17.37
C THR A 251 2.63 -4.08 -18.25
N SER A 252 1.62 -3.36 -17.74
CA SER A 252 0.35 -3.16 -18.46
C SER A 252 -0.06 -1.67 -18.43
N PRO A 253 0.66 -0.79 -19.17
CA PRO A 253 0.49 0.68 -19.09
C PRO A 253 -0.95 1.15 -19.32
N GLU A 254 -1.62 0.63 -20.34
CA GLU A 254 -2.99 1.06 -20.67
C GLU A 254 -4.00 0.69 -19.59
N LEU A 255 -3.86 -0.51 -19.01
CA LEU A 255 -4.69 -0.93 -17.88
C LEU A 255 -4.43 -0.05 -16.64
N ALA A 256 -3.16 0.23 -16.36
CA ALA A 256 -2.74 1.07 -15.25
C ALA A 256 -3.26 2.50 -15.37
N LYS A 257 -3.14 3.12 -16.56
CA LYS A 257 -3.67 4.46 -16.86
C LYS A 257 -5.18 4.51 -16.72
N LYS A 258 -5.91 3.53 -17.27
CA LYS A 258 -7.37 3.42 -17.11
C LYS A 258 -7.78 3.33 -15.63
N THR A 259 -7.03 2.55 -14.85
CA THR A 259 -7.25 2.40 -13.41
C THR A 259 -7.00 3.71 -12.66
N LEU A 260 -5.92 4.44 -12.97
CA LEU A 260 -5.65 5.76 -12.40
C LEU A 260 -6.74 6.78 -12.75
N SER A 261 -7.10 6.89 -14.04
CA SER A 261 -8.16 7.80 -14.51
C SER A 261 -9.45 7.59 -13.70
N ARG A 262 -9.88 6.33 -13.52
CA ARG A 262 -11.09 6.00 -12.78
C ARG A 262 -10.98 6.33 -11.29
N ASN A 263 -9.94 5.83 -10.61
CA ASN A 263 -9.82 5.92 -9.16
C ASN A 263 -9.46 7.33 -8.67
N MET A 264 -8.74 8.10 -9.48
CA MET A 264 -8.37 9.49 -9.19
C MET A 264 -9.29 10.51 -9.87
N ARG A 265 -10.26 10.05 -10.69
CA ARG A 265 -11.18 10.91 -11.48
C ARG A 265 -10.43 11.89 -12.40
N LEU A 266 -9.34 11.41 -13.01
CA LEU A 266 -8.56 12.20 -13.97
C LEU A 266 -9.18 12.09 -15.36
N THR A 267 -9.47 13.24 -15.96
CA THR A 267 -10.04 13.34 -17.33
C THR A 267 -9.03 13.85 -18.35
N ASP A 268 -7.98 14.56 -17.90
CA ASP A 268 -6.89 15.06 -18.75
C ASP A 268 -5.92 13.92 -19.07
N PRO A 269 -5.72 13.53 -20.34
CA PRO A 269 -4.79 12.46 -20.70
C PRO A 269 -3.34 12.72 -20.29
N GLU A 270 -2.88 13.99 -20.34
CA GLU A 270 -1.53 14.37 -19.92
C GLU A 270 -1.35 14.14 -18.39
N ALA A 271 -2.37 14.49 -17.59
CA ALA A 271 -2.36 14.24 -16.15
C ALA A 271 -2.36 12.74 -15.81
N VAL A 272 -3.09 11.93 -16.59
CA VAL A 272 -3.08 10.46 -16.44
C VAL A 272 -1.71 9.89 -16.77
N GLU A 273 -1.10 10.32 -17.88
CA GLU A 273 0.23 9.88 -18.30
C GLU A 273 1.29 10.26 -17.25
N GLU A 274 1.30 11.51 -16.79
CA GLU A 274 2.23 11.95 -15.76
C GLU A 274 2.06 11.14 -14.46
N ALA A 275 0.82 10.95 -13.99
CA ALA A 275 0.53 10.18 -12.80
C ALA A 275 1.04 8.74 -12.91
N TYR A 276 0.85 8.11 -14.09
CA TYR A 276 1.34 6.77 -14.38
C TYR A 276 2.87 6.72 -14.35
N GLN A 277 3.55 7.57 -15.13
CA GLN A 277 5.01 7.57 -15.22
C GLN A 277 5.68 7.78 -13.86
N ARG A 278 5.13 8.71 -13.07
CA ARG A 278 5.64 8.98 -11.73
C ARG A 278 5.43 7.81 -10.76
N ALA A 279 4.28 7.15 -10.84
CA ALA A 279 4.01 5.99 -10.00
C ALA A 279 4.95 4.83 -10.30
N VAL A 280 5.08 4.44 -11.59
CA VAL A 280 5.88 3.27 -11.97
C VAL A 280 7.38 3.48 -11.78
N ALA A 281 7.87 4.71 -11.85
CA ALA A 281 9.28 5.04 -11.62
C ALA A 281 9.76 4.73 -10.19
N ILE A 282 8.84 4.64 -9.23
CA ILE A 282 9.16 4.45 -7.82
C ILE A 282 8.67 3.12 -7.23
N TYR A 283 7.93 2.31 -8.01
CA TYR A 283 7.57 0.95 -7.58
C TYR A 283 8.77 0.00 -7.62
N GLU A 284 8.78 -0.92 -6.68
CA GLU A 284 9.73 -2.01 -6.60
C GLU A 284 9.01 -3.35 -6.75
N ARG A 285 9.61 -4.31 -7.47
CA ARG A 285 8.99 -5.64 -7.70
C ARG A 285 8.77 -6.41 -6.41
N LEU A 286 9.69 -6.25 -5.46
CA LEU A 286 9.61 -6.77 -4.10
C LEU A 286 9.65 -5.58 -3.13
N PRO A 287 8.49 -5.12 -2.63
CA PRO A 287 8.37 -3.88 -1.89
C PRO A 287 8.73 -4.04 -0.39
N MET A 288 10.01 -4.34 -0.13
CA MET A 288 10.59 -4.38 1.23
C MET A 288 10.83 -2.96 1.75
N VAL A 289 10.61 -2.73 3.04
CA VAL A 289 10.95 -1.44 3.66
C VAL A 289 12.42 -1.46 4.10
N PRO A 290 13.30 -0.62 3.52
CA PRO A 290 14.68 -0.54 3.97
C PRO A 290 14.77 0.13 5.36
N LYS A 291 15.75 -0.27 6.18
CA LYS A 291 15.95 0.29 7.53
C LYS A 291 16.16 1.81 7.49
N GLU A 292 16.87 2.29 6.51
CA GLU A 292 17.14 3.71 6.27
C GLU A 292 15.87 4.54 6.13
N ALA A 293 14.77 3.92 5.64
CA ALA A 293 13.47 4.60 5.55
C ALA A 293 12.90 4.89 6.94
N ILE A 294 13.06 3.98 7.90
CA ILE A 294 12.65 4.19 9.29
C ILE A 294 13.54 5.25 9.96
N GLU A 295 14.87 5.15 9.75
CA GLU A 295 15.82 6.13 10.29
C GLU A 295 15.53 7.54 9.81
N THR A 296 15.17 7.72 8.53
CA THR A 296 14.80 9.02 7.97
C THR A 296 13.61 9.63 8.71
N VAL A 297 12.57 8.85 9.00
CA VAL A 297 11.40 9.33 9.72
C VAL A 297 11.74 9.67 11.17
N VAL A 298 12.55 8.84 11.84
CA VAL A 298 12.99 9.09 13.22
C VAL A 298 13.83 10.38 13.30
N LYS A 299 14.73 10.62 12.35
CA LYS A 299 15.58 11.83 12.32
C LYS A 299 14.79 13.13 12.24
N VAL A 300 13.63 13.14 11.58
CA VAL A 300 12.78 14.34 11.47
C VAL A 300 11.68 14.39 12.53
N SER A 301 11.56 13.37 13.38
CA SER A 301 10.61 13.36 14.48
C SER A 301 11.03 14.36 15.56
N THR A 302 10.08 15.15 16.04
CA THR A 302 10.32 16.12 17.12
C THR A 302 10.37 15.47 18.51
N GLU A 303 9.88 14.25 18.64
CA GLU A 303 9.85 13.48 19.89
C GLU A 303 10.71 12.23 19.76
N PRO A 304 11.50 11.87 20.79
CA PRO A 304 12.21 10.60 20.81
C PRO A 304 11.21 9.43 20.78
N PRO A 305 11.55 8.32 20.11
CA PRO A 305 10.66 7.17 20.06
C PRO A 305 10.49 6.55 21.44
N GLY A 306 9.25 6.29 21.85
CA GLY A 306 8.93 5.65 23.13
C GLY A 306 9.34 4.17 23.20
N ARG A 307 9.65 3.56 22.05
CA ARG A 307 10.16 2.18 21.92
C ARG A 307 10.98 2.03 20.63
N ASN A 308 11.64 0.86 20.45
CA ASN A 308 12.44 0.59 19.26
C ASN A 308 11.61 0.82 17.96
N PRO A 309 11.93 1.82 17.13
CA PRO A 309 11.15 2.17 15.94
C PRO A 309 11.15 1.08 14.86
N PHE A 310 12.19 0.25 14.80
CA PHE A 310 12.27 -0.86 13.83
C PHE A 310 11.27 -1.99 14.12
N GLY A 311 10.73 -2.08 15.33
CA GLY A 311 9.69 -3.04 15.68
C GLY A 311 8.35 -2.79 14.99
N VAL A 312 8.18 -1.68 14.27
CA VAL A 312 7.04 -1.45 13.38
C VAL A 312 7.04 -2.36 12.15
N LEU A 313 8.23 -2.86 11.76
CA LEU A 313 8.39 -3.70 10.57
C LEU A 313 8.13 -5.17 10.91
N ASP A 314 7.29 -5.80 10.09
CA ASP A 314 7.14 -7.25 10.02
C ASP A 314 7.10 -7.67 8.54
N MET A 315 8.28 -7.96 7.98
CA MET A 315 8.42 -8.35 6.58
C MET A 315 8.34 -9.88 6.40
N SER A 316 8.06 -10.64 7.44
CA SER A 316 8.14 -12.11 7.46
C SER A 316 7.29 -12.79 6.39
N ILE A 317 6.07 -12.29 6.15
CA ILE A 317 5.18 -12.81 5.10
C ILE A 317 5.78 -12.51 3.72
N LEU A 318 6.24 -11.30 3.48
CA LEU A 318 6.80 -10.90 2.19
C LEU A 318 8.10 -11.64 1.88
N GLU A 319 8.97 -11.83 2.88
CA GLU A 319 10.18 -12.63 2.78
C GLU A 319 9.88 -14.10 2.47
N ARG A 320 8.83 -14.68 3.06
CA ARG A 320 8.39 -16.03 2.75
C ARG A 320 7.92 -16.14 1.31
N ILE A 321 7.06 -15.22 0.85
CA ILE A 321 6.55 -15.18 -0.53
C ILE A 321 7.72 -15.10 -1.54
N ASP A 322 8.76 -14.33 -1.24
CA ASP A 322 9.95 -14.22 -2.09
C ASP A 322 10.78 -15.51 -2.09
N ARG A 323 11.04 -16.12 -0.92
CA ARG A 323 11.74 -17.42 -0.81
C ARG A 323 11.04 -18.55 -1.55
N GLU A 324 9.71 -18.55 -1.61
CA GLU A 324 8.91 -19.49 -2.40
C GLU A 324 9.04 -19.28 -3.91
N GLY A 325 9.72 -18.21 -4.35
CA GLY A 325 9.94 -17.87 -5.76
C GLY A 325 8.72 -17.24 -6.43
N PHE A 326 7.68 -16.86 -5.67
CA PHE A 326 6.45 -16.29 -6.23
C PHE A 326 6.71 -15.05 -7.09
N VAL A 327 7.51 -14.08 -6.58
CA VAL A 327 7.82 -12.86 -7.32
C VAL A 327 8.53 -13.19 -8.63
N ARG A 328 9.50 -14.10 -8.61
CA ARG A 328 10.21 -14.54 -9.82
C ARG A 328 9.26 -15.18 -10.83
N ALA A 329 8.41 -16.09 -10.38
CA ALA A 329 7.43 -16.76 -11.23
C ALA A 329 6.43 -15.76 -11.84
N LEU A 330 5.98 -14.77 -11.05
CA LEU A 330 5.05 -13.73 -11.47
C LEU A 330 5.57 -12.91 -12.67
N TYR A 331 6.89 -12.66 -12.75
CA TYR A 331 7.52 -11.91 -13.84
C TYR A 331 8.10 -12.81 -14.96
N ALA A 332 8.13 -14.13 -14.79
CA ALA A 332 8.57 -15.07 -15.82
C ALA A 332 7.51 -15.30 -16.91
N VAL A 333 6.22 -15.11 -16.56
CA VAL A 333 5.11 -15.24 -17.51
C VAL A 333 5.00 -13.95 -18.32
N LYS A 334 5.24 -14.04 -19.65
CA LYS A 334 5.08 -12.94 -20.62
C LYS A 334 3.61 -12.63 -20.86
#